data_a65bfe5252f3372c12eaca45bc94b48c
#
_entry.id   a65bfe5252f3372c12eaca45bc94b48c
#
_cell.length_a   1.000
_cell.length_b   1.000
_cell.length_c   1.000
_cell.angle_alpha   90.00
_cell.angle_beta   90.00
_cell.angle_gamma   90.00
#
_symmetry.space_group_name_H-M   'P 1'
#
loop_
_entity.id
_entity.type
_entity.pdbx_description
1 polymer ?
#
loop_
_entity_poly.entity_id
_entity_poly.type
_entity_poly.pdbx_seq_one_letter_code
_entity_poly.pdbx_strand_id
1 'polypeptide(L)'
;MKTLITATLFAAMMAGTALADTTLKLVEVITSPERTETLKSIVAKFEAANPGTKVDIISLPWNEAFQKFATMVSAGDTPDVMEMPDTWLSLYANNGMLESLEPYLAKWDHTAELTPRALELGRDVKNTAYMLPYGFYLRAMFYNKKILKDAGVAEPPKTMADFTKASEAISKLPGKYGYCMRGGPGGLNGWMIFAASMAGSNKYFNEDGTSTMNSEGWEKGIEWMVDLYKKGYAPKDSVNWGFNEVVAGFYSGTCAFLDQDPDALIAIAERMNKDDFGVTPLPKGPDGKSFPTIGYGGWSMFATSQNKDLSWKLIATLEGPEGNIEWNKRIGALPAYKAAENDPFYKGDQFKGWFEELADPNTVPTVMPTYLEEFAFFKDSLAIKTSQQALLGDISPKDLADQWADYLTKAQQK
;
A
#
# COMPACT_ATOMS: atom_id res chain seq x y z
N MET A 1 54.39 5.44 73.51
CA MET A 1 54.04 6.10 72.20
C MET A 1 53.54 5.04 71.29
N LYS A 2 52.17 5.03 71.04
CA LYS A 2 51.47 4.13 70.09
C LYS A 2 50.76 5.01 69.09
N THR A 3 51.27 5.01 67.88
CA THR A 3 50.68 5.76 66.74
C THR A 3 49.53 4.99 66.15
N LEU A 4 48.30 5.54 66.20
CA LEU A 4 47.18 5.05 65.49
C LEU A 4 47.21 5.57 64.05
N ILE A 5 47.18 4.63 63.06
CA ILE A 5 47.02 4.93 61.66
C ILE A 5 45.52 4.73 61.34
N THR A 6 44.83 5.82 61.06
CA THR A 6 43.43 5.81 60.62
C THR A 6 43.39 5.63 59.11
N ALA A 7 42.92 4.47 58.63
CA ALA A 7 42.70 4.21 57.21
C ALA A 7 41.28 4.70 56.82
N THR A 8 41.22 5.75 56.02
CA THR A 8 39.95 6.27 55.44
C THR A 8 39.61 5.50 54.18
N LEU A 9 38.58 4.65 54.25
CA LEU A 9 38.02 3.98 53.06
C LEU A 9 37.20 5.00 52.26
N PHE A 10 37.69 5.34 51.07
CA PHE A 10 36.91 6.08 50.07
C PHE A 10 35.99 5.08 49.33
N ALA A 11 34.72 4.97 49.71
CA ALA A 11 33.69 4.27 48.94
C ALA A 11 33.30 5.15 47.75
N ALA A 12 33.80 4.86 46.55
CA ALA A 12 33.34 5.45 45.32
C ALA A 12 31.91 4.91 45.05
N MET A 13 30.87 5.70 45.38
CA MET A 13 29.54 5.46 44.87
C MET A 13 29.54 5.69 43.36
N MET A 14 29.55 4.62 42.59
CA MET A 14 29.10 4.67 41.19
C MET A 14 27.61 4.94 41.23
N ALA A 15 27.25 6.21 41.11
CA ALA A 15 25.86 6.59 40.76
C ALA A 15 25.65 6.12 39.32
N GLY A 16 25.14 4.90 39.16
CA GLY A 16 24.51 4.50 37.93
C GLY A 16 23.35 5.48 37.68
N THR A 17 23.51 6.36 36.71
CA THR A 17 22.39 7.12 36.18
C THR A 17 21.40 6.09 35.66
N ALA A 18 20.31 5.85 36.39
CA ALA A 18 19.15 5.20 35.84
C ALA A 18 18.72 6.08 34.66
N LEU A 19 19.04 5.65 33.44
CA LEU A 19 18.44 6.21 32.24
C LEU A 19 16.95 6.01 32.43
N ALA A 20 16.19 7.10 32.43
CA ALA A 20 14.74 7.02 32.42
C ALA A 20 14.33 6.24 31.16
N ASP A 21 13.52 5.19 31.34
CA ASP A 21 13.03 4.40 30.20
C ASP A 21 12.27 5.32 29.26
N THR A 22 12.75 5.45 28.03
CA THR A 22 12.08 6.21 26.96
C THR A 22 11.18 5.25 26.17
N THR A 23 9.90 5.57 26.04
CA THR A 23 8.99 4.79 25.19
C THR A 23 8.67 5.58 23.93
N LEU A 24 8.99 5.01 22.77
CA LEU A 24 8.53 5.49 21.47
C LEU A 24 7.20 4.83 21.10
N LYS A 25 6.32 5.60 20.50
CA LYS A 25 5.06 5.11 19.96
C LYS A 25 5.21 4.89 18.45
N LEU A 26 4.98 3.64 18.00
CA LEU A 26 4.99 3.24 16.60
C LEU A 26 3.59 2.80 16.16
N VAL A 27 3.05 3.40 15.10
CA VAL A 27 1.79 2.97 14.50
C VAL A 27 2.05 2.16 13.24
N GLU A 28 1.48 0.94 13.14
CA GLU A 28 1.35 0.17 11.90
C GLU A 28 -0.09 0.19 11.40
N VAL A 29 -0.31 0.23 10.06
CA VAL A 29 -1.65 0.43 9.47
C VAL A 29 -2.12 -0.68 8.55
N ILE A 30 -1.27 -1.64 8.21
CA ILE A 30 -1.64 -2.83 7.44
C ILE A 30 -1.29 -4.04 8.30
N THR A 31 -2.23 -4.49 9.14
CA THR A 31 -1.92 -5.46 10.18
C THR A 31 -2.35 -6.87 9.83
N SER A 32 -1.49 -7.85 10.12
CA SER A 32 -1.81 -9.26 10.31
C SER A 32 -0.96 -9.79 11.45
N PRO A 33 -1.32 -10.93 12.06
CA PRO A 33 -0.50 -11.53 13.10
C PRO A 33 0.97 -11.68 12.68
N GLU A 34 1.22 -12.14 11.46
CA GLU A 34 2.55 -12.41 10.92
C GLU A 34 3.33 -11.11 10.63
N ARG A 35 2.66 -10.07 10.15
CA ARG A 35 3.29 -8.75 9.91
C ARG A 35 3.72 -8.13 11.23
N THR A 36 2.79 -8.08 12.19
CA THR A 36 3.04 -7.53 13.52
C THR A 36 4.15 -8.28 14.25
N GLU A 37 4.23 -9.61 14.13
CA GLU A 37 5.34 -10.39 14.71
C GLU A 37 6.68 -10.08 14.03
N THR A 38 6.71 -9.89 12.71
CA THR A 38 7.94 -9.47 12.00
C THR A 38 8.36 -8.07 12.45
N LEU A 39 7.40 -7.13 12.56
CA LEU A 39 7.67 -5.78 13.06
C LEU A 39 8.26 -5.83 14.48
N LYS A 40 7.68 -6.62 15.38
CA LYS A 40 8.20 -6.83 16.73
C LYS A 40 9.62 -7.43 16.74
N SER A 41 9.91 -8.35 15.82
CA SER A 41 11.27 -8.92 15.67
C SER A 41 12.30 -7.84 15.35
N ILE A 42 11.98 -6.96 14.39
CA ILE A 42 12.88 -5.85 14.00
C ILE A 42 12.99 -4.84 15.14
N VAL A 43 11.88 -4.49 15.77
CA VAL A 43 11.84 -3.57 16.92
C VAL A 43 12.66 -4.10 18.09
N ALA A 44 12.64 -5.41 18.35
CA ALA A 44 13.46 -6.01 19.41
C ALA A 44 14.98 -5.82 19.16
N LYS A 45 15.42 -5.85 17.89
CA LYS A 45 16.81 -5.53 17.52
C LYS A 45 17.15 -4.07 17.84
N PHE A 46 16.22 -3.15 17.54
CA PHE A 46 16.37 -1.73 17.89
C PHE A 46 16.45 -1.53 19.41
N GLU A 47 15.56 -2.14 20.20
CA GLU A 47 15.57 -2.05 21.66
C GLU A 47 16.87 -2.61 22.27
N ALA A 48 17.36 -3.72 21.74
CA ALA A 48 18.64 -4.32 22.18
C ALA A 48 19.84 -3.39 21.91
N ALA A 49 19.81 -2.66 20.78
CA ALA A 49 20.86 -1.70 20.42
C ALA A 49 20.73 -0.35 21.15
N ASN A 50 19.58 -0.05 21.78
CA ASN A 50 19.30 1.21 22.49
C ASN A 50 18.79 0.92 23.92
N PRO A 51 19.64 0.47 24.85
CA PRO A 51 19.24 0.15 26.23
C PRO A 51 18.50 1.31 26.90
N GLY A 52 17.40 1.02 27.62
CA GLY A 52 16.52 2.03 28.24
C GLY A 52 15.51 2.62 27.26
N THR A 53 15.40 2.10 26.03
CA THR A 53 14.35 2.49 25.07
C THR A 53 13.40 1.31 24.84
N LYS A 54 12.08 1.61 24.82
CA LYS A 54 11.01 0.70 24.49
C LYS A 54 10.21 1.26 23.31
N VAL A 55 9.53 0.37 22.57
CA VAL A 55 8.63 0.76 21.50
C VAL A 55 7.24 0.16 21.76
N ASP A 56 6.25 1.03 21.88
CA ASP A 56 4.84 0.64 21.95
C ASP A 56 4.25 0.63 20.54
N ILE A 57 3.84 -0.56 20.08
CA ILE A 57 3.29 -0.77 18.73
C ILE A 57 1.77 -0.72 18.80
N ILE A 58 1.19 0.26 18.11
CA ILE A 58 -0.25 0.41 17.93
C ILE A 58 -0.62 -0.12 16.55
N SER A 59 -1.33 -1.23 16.51
CA SER A 59 -1.73 -1.91 15.27
C SER A 59 -3.15 -1.48 14.85
N LEU A 60 -3.28 -0.85 13.68
CA LEU A 60 -4.56 -0.40 13.12
C LEU A 60 -4.86 -1.22 11.85
N PRO A 61 -5.92 -2.07 11.86
CA PRO A 61 -6.31 -2.82 10.66
C PRO A 61 -6.66 -1.88 9.50
N TRP A 62 -6.14 -2.18 8.29
CA TRP A 62 -6.26 -1.33 7.10
C TRP A 62 -7.67 -0.78 6.85
N ASN A 63 -8.70 -1.60 6.99
CA ASN A 63 -10.07 -1.21 6.72
C ASN A 63 -10.59 -0.08 7.64
N GLU A 64 -9.95 0.14 8.79
CA GLU A 64 -10.34 1.14 9.80
C GLU A 64 -9.21 2.15 10.08
N ALA A 65 -8.02 1.89 9.56
CA ALA A 65 -6.80 2.58 9.93
C ALA A 65 -6.89 4.09 9.68
N PHE A 66 -7.41 4.52 8.52
CA PHE A 66 -7.53 5.95 8.19
C PHE A 66 -8.38 6.70 9.21
N GLN A 67 -9.58 6.19 9.50
CA GLN A 67 -10.51 6.86 10.43
C GLN A 67 -10.00 6.85 11.87
N LYS A 68 -9.45 5.72 12.31
CA LYS A 68 -8.88 5.59 13.66
C LYS A 68 -7.68 6.51 13.85
N PHE A 69 -6.78 6.53 12.86
CA PHE A 69 -5.59 7.38 12.93
C PHE A 69 -5.94 8.88 12.88
N ALA A 70 -6.86 9.29 11.99
CA ALA A 70 -7.36 10.66 11.96
C ALA A 70 -7.97 11.09 13.31
N THR A 71 -8.68 10.18 13.98
CA THR A 71 -9.21 10.44 15.34
C THR A 71 -8.10 10.61 16.37
N MET A 72 -7.07 9.77 16.35
CA MET A 72 -5.90 9.88 17.23
C MET A 72 -5.21 11.24 17.05
N VAL A 73 -4.91 11.61 15.81
CA VAL A 73 -4.28 12.90 15.48
C VAL A 73 -5.13 14.08 15.94
N SER A 74 -6.45 14.03 15.70
CA SER A 74 -7.38 15.09 16.13
C SER A 74 -7.44 15.24 17.66
N ALA A 75 -7.20 14.16 18.39
CA ALA A 75 -7.10 14.17 19.85
C ALA A 75 -5.71 14.62 20.38
N GLY A 76 -4.76 14.92 19.49
CA GLY A 76 -3.37 15.23 19.84
C GLY A 76 -2.53 14.00 20.21
N ASP A 77 -3.05 12.79 20.00
CA ASP A 77 -2.36 11.52 20.26
C ASP A 77 -1.58 11.07 19.03
N THR A 78 -0.48 11.78 18.74
CA THR A 78 0.40 11.47 17.60
C THR A 78 1.49 10.47 17.99
N PRO A 79 1.91 9.56 17.08
CA PRO A 79 3.05 8.67 17.32
C PRO A 79 4.38 9.39 17.12
N ASP A 80 5.49 8.74 17.54
CA ASP A 80 6.84 9.13 17.16
C ASP A 80 7.15 8.70 15.72
N VAL A 81 6.80 7.47 15.36
CA VAL A 81 7.02 6.87 14.04
C VAL A 81 5.72 6.22 13.56
N MET A 82 5.49 6.26 12.26
CA MET A 82 4.32 5.66 11.64
C MET A 82 4.67 4.94 10.34
N GLU A 83 4.06 3.77 10.12
CA GLU A 83 3.93 3.17 8.79
C GLU A 83 3.00 4.08 7.97
N MET A 84 3.58 4.84 7.05
CA MET A 84 2.88 5.87 6.28
C MET A 84 2.53 5.34 4.89
N PRO A 85 1.24 5.22 4.55
CA PRO A 85 0.82 5.03 3.16
C PRO A 85 1.08 6.29 2.31
N ASP A 86 1.47 6.11 1.06
CA ASP A 86 1.67 7.19 0.09
C ASP A 86 0.47 8.15 0.03
N THR A 87 -0.73 7.59 0.02
CA THR A 87 -1.99 8.33 -0.10
C THR A 87 -2.33 9.24 1.08
N TRP A 88 -1.65 9.08 2.22
CA TRP A 88 -1.85 9.94 3.40
C TRP A 88 -0.71 10.93 3.61
N LEU A 89 0.41 10.74 2.90
CA LEU A 89 1.64 11.50 3.09
C LEU A 89 1.40 13.01 2.94
N SER A 90 0.75 13.44 1.87
CA SER A 90 0.49 14.86 1.59
C SER A 90 -0.41 15.51 2.64
N LEU A 91 -1.42 14.80 3.14
CA LEU A 91 -2.30 15.29 4.20
C LEU A 91 -1.51 15.71 5.44
N TYR A 92 -0.63 14.83 5.92
CA TYR A 92 0.13 15.12 7.14
C TYR A 92 1.33 16.02 6.91
N ALA A 93 2.02 15.89 5.77
CA ALA A 93 3.17 16.71 5.42
C ALA A 93 2.80 18.19 5.16
N ASN A 94 1.71 18.45 4.41
CA ASN A 94 1.26 19.80 4.11
C ASN A 94 0.78 20.55 5.36
N ASN A 95 0.22 19.83 6.32
CA ASN A 95 -0.20 20.38 7.61
C ASN A 95 0.95 20.50 8.64
N GLY A 96 2.20 20.27 8.23
CA GLY A 96 3.37 20.42 9.09
C GLY A 96 3.44 19.40 10.23
N MET A 97 2.75 18.26 10.08
CA MET A 97 2.70 17.23 11.11
C MET A 97 3.89 16.25 11.03
N LEU A 98 4.61 16.23 9.91
CA LEU A 98 5.75 15.33 9.71
C LEU A 98 7.06 16.08 9.80
N GLU A 99 8.07 15.42 10.37
CA GLU A 99 9.46 15.87 10.40
C GLU A 99 10.15 15.58 9.07
N SER A 100 10.97 16.52 8.60
CA SER A 100 11.82 16.28 7.43
C SER A 100 12.92 15.27 7.75
N LEU A 101 13.02 14.22 6.94
CA LEU A 101 14.07 13.21 7.08
C LEU A 101 15.36 13.59 6.35
N GLU A 102 15.43 14.70 5.60
CA GLU A 102 16.61 15.12 4.83
C GLU A 102 17.89 15.24 5.67
N PRO A 103 17.85 15.86 6.89
CA PRO A 103 19.07 15.98 7.71
C PRO A 103 19.61 14.64 8.18
N TYR A 104 18.74 13.63 8.30
CA TYR A 104 19.10 12.27 8.71
C TYR A 104 19.62 11.46 7.53
N LEU A 105 18.91 11.51 6.39
CA LEU A 105 19.32 10.83 5.15
C LEU A 105 20.69 11.28 4.66
N ALA A 106 21.02 12.57 4.79
CA ALA A 106 22.31 13.11 4.42
C ALA A 106 23.50 12.51 5.20
N LYS A 107 23.22 11.89 6.35
CA LYS A 107 24.23 11.29 7.25
C LYS A 107 24.13 9.77 7.34
N TRP A 108 23.13 9.17 6.69
CA TRP A 108 22.88 7.75 6.78
C TRP A 108 23.67 6.99 5.71
N ASP A 109 24.51 6.06 6.15
CA ASP A 109 25.46 5.35 5.28
C ASP A 109 24.76 4.54 4.16
N HIS A 110 23.52 4.11 4.38
CA HIS A 110 22.75 3.31 3.42
C HIS A 110 21.95 4.12 2.39
N THR A 111 21.94 5.45 2.44
CA THR A 111 21.18 6.30 1.49
C THR A 111 21.55 6.00 0.03
N ALA A 112 22.83 5.77 -0.27
CA ALA A 112 23.31 5.46 -1.62
C ALA A 112 22.93 4.05 -2.11
N GLU A 113 22.52 3.16 -1.22
CA GLU A 113 22.11 1.78 -1.54
C GLU A 113 20.65 1.70 -1.98
N LEU A 114 19.85 2.73 -1.66
CA LEU A 114 18.46 2.82 -2.09
C LEU A 114 18.35 3.00 -3.61
N THR A 115 17.27 2.51 -4.19
CA THR A 115 16.95 2.80 -5.59
C THR A 115 16.66 4.30 -5.77
N PRO A 116 17.00 4.90 -6.93
CA PRO A 116 16.63 6.29 -7.20
C PRO A 116 15.12 6.54 -7.04
N ARG A 117 14.30 5.54 -7.40
CA ARG A 117 12.84 5.61 -7.28
C ARG A 117 12.36 5.70 -5.83
N ALA A 118 12.98 4.96 -4.90
CA ALA A 118 12.65 5.06 -3.48
C ALA A 118 12.91 6.47 -2.94
N LEU A 119 14.07 7.06 -3.28
CA LEU A 119 14.40 8.41 -2.86
C LEU A 119 13.47 9.47 -3.46
N GLU A 120 13.08 9.30 -4.73
CA GLU A 120 12.16 10.19 -5.44
C GLU A 120 10.77 10.18 -4.79
N LEU A 121 10.19 8.99 -4.58
CA LEU A 121 8.84 8.85 -4.01
C LEU A 121 8.75 9.35 -2.57
N GLY A 122 9.80 9.17 -1.76
CA GLY A 122 9.84 9.75 -0.40
C GLY A 122 9.76 11.28 -0.40
N ARG A 123 10.07 11.93 -1.53
CA ARG A 123 10.08 13.39 -1.74
C ARG A 123 8.90 13.91 -2.57
N ASP A 124 7.85 13.14 -2.75
CA ASP A 124 6.68 13.51 -3.58
C ASP A 124 6.02 14.81 -3.10
N VAL A 125 6.08 15.08 -1.78
CA VAL A 125 5.49 16.29 -1.20
C VAL A 125 6.56 17.36 -1.00
N LYS A 126 6.39 18.52 -1.65
CA LYS A 126 7.27 19.70 -1.53
C LYS A 126 8.76 19.41 -1.80
N ASN A 127 9.05 18.35 -2.58
CA ASN A 127 10.41 17.91 -2.84
C ASN A 127 11.25 17.72 -1.55
N THR A 128 10.61 17.20 -0.50
CA THR A 128 11.21 16.99 0.82
C THR A 128 10.91 15.57 1.29
N ALA A 129 11.91 14.86 1.79
CA ALA A 129 11.72 13.52 2.33
C ALA A 129 10.96 13.56 3.67
N TYR A 130 9.66 13.34 3.62
CA TYR A 130 8.82 13.16 4.81
C TYR A 130 8.56 11.69 5.12
N MET A 131 8.93 10.80 4.24
CA MET A 131 8.83 9.36 4.39
C MET A 131 10.08 8.71 3.80
N LEU A 132 10.53 7.62 4.40
CA LEU A 132 11.51 6.72 3.80
C LEU A 132 10.77 5.47 3.31
N PRO A 133 10.59 5.31 1.98
CA PRO A 133 9.83 4.20 1.41
C PRO A 133 10.53 2.86 1.63
N TYR A 134 9.83 1.89 2.24
CA TYR A 134 10.36 0.54 2.41
C TYR A 134 10.25 -0.30 1.13
N GLY A 135 9.28 -0.01 0.26
CA GLY A 135 9.07 -0.76 -0.97
C GLY A 135 7.86 -0.25 -1.76
N PHE A 136 7.58 -0.96 -2.86
CA PHE A 136 6.56 -0.58 -3.82
C PHE A 136 5.51 -1.67 -3.96
N TYR A 137 4.29 -1.24 -4.26
CA TYR A 137 3.16 -2.08 -4.60
C TYR A 137 2.77 -1.79 -6.05
N LEU A 138 2.86 -2.79 -6.90
CA LEU A 138 2.39 -2.72 -8.29
C LEU A 138 1.27 -3.74 -8.46
N ARG A 139 0.14 -3.30 -9.00
CA ARG A 139 -0.98 -4.19 -9.27
C ARG A 139 -0.70 -5.10 -10.46
N ALA A 140 -1.05 -6.39 -10.31
CA ALA A 140 -1.12 -7.37 -11.39
C ALA A 140 -2.35 -8.26 -11.20
N MET A 141 -2.63 -9.16 -12.14
CA MET A 141 -3.80 -10.02 -12.12
C MET A 141 -3.48 -11.42 -11.62
N PHE A 142 -3.98 -11.79 -10.45
CA PHE A 142 -4.04 -13.19 -10.02
C PHE A 142 -5.14 -13.92 -10.77
N TYR A 143 -4.89 -15.19 -11.12
CA TYR A 143 -5.88 -16.05 -11.77
C TYR A 143 -5.89 -17.46 -11.20
N ASN A 144 -7.08 -18.04 -11.05
CA ASN A 144 -7.29 -19.39 -10.54
C ASN A 144 -7.35 -20.38 -11.72
N LYS A 145 -6.29 -21.20 -11.87
CA LYS A 145 -6.13 -22.13 -13.00
C LYS A 145 -7.24 -23.18 -13.07
N LYS A 146 -7.71 -23.64 -11.91
CA LYS A 146 -8.78 -24.64 -11.84
C LYS A 146 -10.10 -24.05 -12.35
N ILE A 147 -10.48 -22.87 -11.89
CA ILE A 147 -11.73 -22.22 -12.32
C ILE A 147 -11.69 -21.92 -13.81
N LEU A 148 -10.55 -21.41 -14.34
CA LEU A 148 -10.39 -21.18 -15.77
C LEU A 148 -10.61 -22.47 -16.57
N LYS A 149 -9.98 -23.57 -16.16
CA LYS A 149 -10.13 -24.88 -16.81
C LYS A 149 -11.59 -25.36 -16.77
N ASP A 150 -12.24 -25.27 -15.62
CA ASP A 150 -13.64 -25.73 -15.44
C ASP A 150 -14.61 -24.89 -16.29
N ALA A 151 -14.29 -23.62 -16.55
CA ALA A 151 -15.06 -22.70 -17.42
C ALA A 151 -14.69 -22.79 -18.91
N GLY A 152 -13.71 -23.61 -19.29
CA GLY A 152 -13.21 -23.71 -20.67
C GLY A 152 -12.41 -22.49 -21.15
N VAL A 153 -11.86 -21.71 -20.20
CA VAL A 153 -10.96 -20.57 -20.49
C VAL A 153 -9.54 -21.08 -20.55
N ALA A 154 -8.95 -21.09 -21.76
CA ALA A 154 -7.64 -21.73 -22.00
C ALA A 154 -6.47 -20.98 -21.35
N GLU A 155 -6.52 -19.65 -21.34
CA GLU A 155 -5.46 -18.76 -20.84
C GLU A 155 -6.06 -17.58 -20.08
N PRO A 156 -5.32 -16.94 -19.16
CA PRO A 156 -5.77 -15.71 -18.54
C PRO A 156 -5.98 -14.59 -19.58
N PRO A 157 -6.97 -13.70 -19.36
CA PRO A 157 -7.35 -12.68 -20.34
C PRO A 157 -6.23 -11.64 -20.52
N LYS A 158 -5.92 -11.31 -21.77
CA LYS A 158 -4.91 -10.29 -22.13
C LYS A 158 -5.52 -8.92 -22.40
N THR A 159 -6.81 -8.86 -22.66
CA THR A 159 -7.54 -7.61 -22.89
C THR A 159 -8.77 -7.51 -21.97
N MET A 160 -9.27 -6.30 -21.75
CA MET A 160 -10.50 -6.09 -20.98
C MET A 160 -11.72 -6.76 -21.65
N ALA A 161 -11.73 -6.85 -22.97
CA ALA A 161 -12.75 -7.59 -23.71
C ALA A 161 -12.69 -9.09 -23.43
N ASP A 162 -11.50 -9.68 -23.40
CA ASP A 162 -11.32 -11.10 -23.06
C ASP A 162 -11.63 -11.36 -21.57
N PHE A 163 -11.31 -10.41 -20.69
CA PHE A 163 -11.66 -10.48 -19.28
C PHE A 163 -13.19 -10.55 -19.08
N THR A 164 -13.92 -9.72 -19.81
CA THR A 164 -15.41 -9.77 -19.80
C THR A 164 -15.94 -11.10 -20.26
N LYS A 165 -15.44 -11.65 -21.39
CA LYS A 165 -15.83 -12.97 -21.93
C LYS A 165 -15.51 -14.10 -20.96
N ALA A 166 -14.31 -14.09 -20.38
CA ALA A 166 -13.91 -15.08 -19.37
C ALA A 166 -14.81 -15.02 -18.14
N SER A 167 -15.09 -13.81 -17.63
CA SER A 167 -15.96 -13.60 -16.49
C SER A 167 -17.40 -14.10 -16.76
N GLU A 168 -17.93 -13.87 -17.96
CA GLU A 168 -19.21 -14.42 -18.41
C GLU A 168 -19.20 -15.95 -18.41
N ALA A 169 -18.16 -16.58 -18.95
CA ALA A 169 -18.05 -18.03 -18.97
C ALA A 169 -17.98 -18.62 -17.55
N ILE A 170 -17.19 -18.01 -16.68
CA ILE A 170 -17.00 -18.44 -15.31
C ILE A 170 -18.30 -18.30 -14.50
N SER A 171 -19.07 -17.23 -14.70
CA SER A 171 -20.32 -16.99 -13.97
C SER A 171 -21.44 -18.01 -14.29
N LYS A 172 -21.25 -18.83 -15.33
CA LYS A 172 -22.14 -19.98 -15.63
C LYS A 172 -21.88 -21.18 -14.73
N LEU A 173 -20.73 -21.22 -14.04
CA LEU A 173 -20.40 -22.26 -13.07
C LEU A 173 -21.13 -21.96 -11.73
N PRO A 174 -21.74 -22.96 -11.08
CA PRO A 174 -22.45 -22.75 -9.82
C PRO A 174 -21.56 -22.14 -8.72
N GLY A 175 -21.96 -20.98 -8.18
CA GLY A 175 -21.27 -20.31 -7.08
C GLY A 175 -19.88 -19.76 -7.43
N LYS A 176 -19.59 -19.57 -8.74
CA LYS A 176 -18.34 -18.97 -9.20
C LYS A 176 -18.58 -17.62 -9.84
N TYR A 177 -17.59 -16.76 -9.70
CA TYR A 177 -17.59 -15.40 -10.23
C TYR A 177 -16.30 -15.12 -11.00
N GLY A 178 -16.36 -14.28 -12.02
CA GLY A 178 -15.17 -13.88 -12.76
C GLY A 178 -14.21 -13.08 -11.89
N TYR A 179 -14.70 -12.08 -11.19
CA TYR A 179 -13.89 -11.06 -10.57
C TYR A 179 -14.16 -10.89 -9.06
N CYS A 180 -13.12 -10.98 -8.23
CA CYS A 180 -13.13 -10.57 -6.85
C CYS A 180 -13.07 -9.04 -6.77
N MET A 181 -14.20 -8.37 -7.05
CA MET A 181 -14.28 -6.93 -7.03
C MET A 181 -14.10 -6.41 -5.60
N ARG A 182 -13.30 -5.34 -5.46
CA ARG A 182 -13.11 -4.66 -4.18
C ARG A 182 -13.94 -3.37 -4.15
N GLY A 183 -15.16 -3.45 -3.59
CA GLY A 183 -16.07 -2.30 -3.50
C GLY A 183 -15.92 -1.49 -2.20
N GLY A 184 -15.19 -2.02 -1.22
CA GLY A 184 -14.90 -1.39 0.08
C GLY A 184 -13.53 -0.70 0.12
N PRO A 185 -12.94 -0.54 1.33
CA PRO A 185 -11.66 0.17 1.52
C PRO A 185 -10.55 -0.35 0.60
N GLY A 186 -9.88 0.57 -0.10
CA GLY A 186 -8.83 0.27 -1.08
C GLY A 186 -9.33 -0.12 -2.47
N GLY A 187 -10.63 -0.10 -2.73
CA GLY A 187 -11.22 -0.45 -4.03
C GLY A 187 -10.89 0.53 -5.14
N LEU A 188 -10.60 1.80 -4.82
CA LEU A 188 -10.30 2.84 -5.82
C LEU A 188 -9.21 2.42 -6.81
N ASN A 189 -8.21 1.63 -6.38
CA ASN A 189 -7.15 1.16 -7.27
C ASN A 189 -7.70 0.43 -8.51
N GLY A 190 -8.61 -0.53 -8.32
CA GLY A 190 -9.23 -1.24 -9.44
C GLY A 190 -10.01 -0.31 -10.37
N TRP A 191 -10.78 0.64 -9.80
CA TRP A 191 -11.49 1.64 -10.61
C TRP A 191 -10.54 2.46 -11.46
N MET A 192 -9.43 2.97 -10.87
CA MET A 192 -8.44 3.79 -11.59
C MET A 192 -7.74 3.00 -12.70
N ILE A 193 -7.31 1.76 -12.42
CA ILE A 193 -6.64 0.88 -13.39
C ILE A 193 -7.50 0.67 -14.62
N PHE A 194 -8.74 0.22 -14.42
CA PHE A 194 -9.59 -0.16 -15.54
C PHE A 194 -10.18 1.05 -16.26
N ALA A 195 -10.46 2.15 -15.54
CA ALA A 195 -10.89 3.39 -16.18
C ALA A 195 -9.77 4.02 -17.02
N ALA A 196 -8.54 4.09 -16.51
CA ALA A 196 -7.39 4.57 -17.25
C ALA A 196 -7.08 3.68 -18.47
N SER A 197 -7.15 2.35 -18.31
CA SER A 197 -6.93 1.40 -19.40
C SER A 197 -8.00 1.52 -20.49
N MET A 198 -9.25 1.76 -20.12
CA MET A 198 -10.32 2.01 -21.09
C MET A 198 -10.15 3.37 -21.79
N ALA A 199 -9.69 4.39 -21.06
CA ALA A 199 -9.42 5.73 -21.60
C ALA A 199 -8.14 5.79 -22.46
N GLY A 200 -7.23 4.81 -22.33
CA GLY A 200 -5.90 4.86 -22.96
C GLY A 200 -4.99 5.94 -22.37
N SER A 201 -5.27 6.41 -21.17
CA SER A 201 -4.57 7.54 -20.55
C SER A 201 -4.57 7.45 -19.03
N ASN A 202 -3.43 7.78 -18.42
CA ASN A 202 -3.26 7.92 -16.98
C ASN A 202 -3.25 9.40 -16.52
N LYS A 203 -3.63 10.33 -17.38
CA LYS A 203 -3.72 11.73 -17.00
C LYS A 203 -4.96 11.97 -16.16
N TYR A 204 -4.79 12.41 -14.94
CA TYR A 204 -5.88 12.75 -14.02
C TYR A 204 -6.39 14.18 -14.20
N PHE A 205 -5.58 15.06 -14.82
CA PHE A 205 -5.89 16.48 -15.00
C PHE A 205 -5.53 16.96 -16.40
N ASN A 206 -6.31 17.90 -16.89
CA ASN A 206 -6.00 18.73 -18.05
C ASN A 206 -4.99 19.83 -17.67
N GLU A 207 -4.49 20.55 -18.67
CA GLU A 207 -3.52 21.65 -18.46
C GLU A 207 -4.10 22.82 -17.63
N ASP A 208 -5.41 22.99 -17.64
CA ASP A 208 -6.12 24.00 -16.85
C ASP A 208 -6.43 23.56 -15.41
N GLY A 209 -5.98 22.37 -15.01
CA GLY A 209 -6.20 21.79 -13.68
C GLY A 209 -7.58 21.14 -13.51
N THR A 210 -8.41 21.09 -14.54
CA THR A 210 -9.67 20.33 -14.47
C THR A 210 -9.40 18.83 -14.56
N SER A 211 -10.17 18.02 -13.79
CA SER A 211 -10.00 16.57 -13.80
C SER A 211 -10.52 15.95 -15.09
N THR A 212 -9.86 14.90 -15.55
CA THR A 212 -10.25 14.09 -16.71
C THR A 212 -11.23 12.98 -16.38
N MET A 213 -11.56 12.77 -15.11
CA MET A 213 -12.33 11.60 -14.62
C MET A 213 -13.72 11.45 -15.23
N ASN A 214 -14.32 12.53 -15.74
CA ASN A 214 -15.58 12.53 -16.46
C ASN A 214 -15.43 12.67 -17.98
N SER A 215 -14.23 12.47 -18.53
CA SER A 215 -14.08 12.34 -19.97
C SER A 215 -14.65 11.01 -20.46
N GLU A 216 -15.06 10.95 -21.75
CA GLU A 216 -15.73 9.79 -22.34
C GLU A 216 -15.00 8.46 -22.09
N GLY A 217 -13.66 8.45 -22.17
CA GLY A 217 -12.85 7.24 -21.97
C GLY A 217 -12.88 6.76 -20.51
N TRP A 218 -12.76 7.67 -19.56
CA TRP A 218 -12.83 7.36 -18.13
C TRP A 218 -14.25 6.93 -17.73
N GLU A 219 -15.28 7.61 -18.22
CA GLU A 219 -16.69 7.25 -17.97
C GLU A 219 -16.99 5.82 -18.46
N LYS A 220 -16.52 5.45 -19.67
CA LYS A 220 -16.66 4.07 -20.20
C LYS A 220 -15.98 3.04 -19.31
N GLY A 221 -14.84 3.35 -18.71
CA GLY A 221 -14.17 2.45 -17.78
C GLY A 221 -14.91 2.29 -16.45
N ILE A 222 -15.46 3.37 -15.93
CA ILE A 222 -16.36 3.35 -14.76
C ILE A 222 -17.62 2.52 -15.06
N GLU A 223 -18.24 2.73 -16.22
CA GLU A 223 -19.40 1.95 -16.68
C GLU A 223 -19.06 0.45 -16.77
N TRP A 224 -17.88 0.11 -17.31
CA TRP A 224 -17.42 -1.27 -17.43
C TRP A 224 -17.32 -1.95 -16.05
N MET A 225 -16.79 -1.27 -15.04
CA MET A 225 -16.72 -1.78 -13.67
C MET A 225 -18.12 -2.02 -13.07
N VAL A 226 -19.03 -1.06 -13.24
CA VAL A 226 -20.43 -1.20 -12.80
C VAL A 226 -21.12 -2.35 -13.51
N ASP A 227 -20.87 -2.52 -14.80
CA ASP A 227 -21.42 -3.60 -15.62
C ASP A 227 -20.97 -4.99 -15.16
N LEU A 228 -19.68 -5.16 -14.79
CA LEU A 228 -19.19 -6.44 -14.25
C LEU A 228 -19.98 -6.86 -13.00
N TYR A 229 -20.28 -5.91 -12.13
CA TYR A 229 -21.06 -6.16 -10.92
C TYR A 229 -22.54 -6.44 -11.24
N LYS A 230 -23.19 -5.58 -12.04
CA LYS A 230 -24.63 -5.71 -12.40
C LYS A 230 -24.94 -6.96 -13.21
N LYS A 231 -24.00 -7.43 -14.03
CA LYS A 231 -24.12 -8.69 -14.79
C LYS A 231 -23.86 -9.94 -13.92
N GLY A 232 -23.52 -9.77 -12.64
CA GLY A 232 -23.26 -10.87 -11.72
C GLY A 232 -21.92 -11.56 -11.96
N TYR A 233 -20.95 -10.86 -12.55
CA TYR A 233 -19.58 -11.38 -12.73
C TYR A 233 -18.71 -11.17 -11.48
N ALA A 234 -19.19 -10.40 -10.52
CA ALA A 234 -18.65 -10.27 -9.17
C ALA A 234 -19.71 -10.66 -8.12
N PRO A 235 -19.32 -11.16 -6.93
CA PRO A 235 -20.24 -11.47 -5.84
C PRO A 235 -21.04 -10.23 -5.42
N LYS A 236 -22.32 -10.40 -5.05
CA LYS A 236 -23.18 -9.28 -4.62
C LYS A 236 -22.65 -8.54 -3.39
N ASP A 237 -22.10 -9.26 -2.44
CA ASP A 237 -21.52 -8.71 -1.21
C ASP A 237 -20.15 -8.05 -1.44
N SER A 238 -19.53 -8.25 -2.62
CA SER A 238 -18.27 -7.63 -2.99
C SER A 238 -18.34 -6.09 -3.04
N VAL A 239 -19.52 -5.52 -3.08
CA VAL A 239 -19.74 -4.06 -2.91
C VAL A 239 -19.11 -3.52 -1.61
N ASN A 240 -19.00 -4.36 -0.58
CA ASN A 240 -18.42 -3.99 0.72
C ASN A 240 -17.05 -4.63 0.98
N TRP A 241 -16.55 -5.47 0.06
CA TRP A 241 -15.30 -6.19 0.29
C TRP A 241 -14.09 -5.25 0.35
N GLY A 242 -13.31 -5.37 1.42
CA GLY A 242 -11.98 -4.80 1.57
C GLY A 242 -10.90 -5.82 1.17
N PHE A 243 -9.68 -5.60 1.66
CA PHE A 243 -8.52 -6.44 1.33
C PHE A 243 -8.73 -7.91 1.73
N ASN A 244 -9.10 -8.14 2.97
CA ASN A 244 -9.23 -9.51 3.50
C ASN A 244 -10.28 -10.33 2.76
N GLU A 245 -11.42 -9.71 2.43
CA GLU A 245 -12.54 -10.37 1.76
C GLU A 245 -12.21 -10.71 0.31
N VAL A 246 -11.55 -9.81 -0.45
CA VAL A 246 -11.19 -10.10 -1.86
C VAL A 246 -10.13 -11.19 -1.93
N VAL A 247 -9.13 -11.18 -1.03
CA VAL A 247 -8.09 -12.21 -0.96
C VAL A 247 -8.70 -13.55 -0.54
N ALA A 248 -9.62 -13.55 0.44
CA ALA A 248 -10.37 -14.74 0.85
C ALA A 248 -11.27 -15.29 -0.26
N GLY A 249 -11.96 -14.43 -1.00
CA GLY A 249 -12.76 -14.79 -2.16
C GLY A 249 -11.94 -15.49 -3.24
N PHE A 250 -10.70 -15.06 -3.43
CA PHE A 250 -9.80 -15.67 -4.40
C PHE A 250 -9.27 -17.03 -3.92
N TYR A 251 -8.63 -17.11 -2.75
CA TYR A 251 -8.05 -18.38 -2.30
C TYR A 251 -9.09 -19.43 -1.96
N SER A 252 -10.32 -19.07 -1.60
CA SER A 252 -11.42 -20.02 -1.44
C SER A 252 -11.99 -20.53 -2.77
N GLY A 253 -11.55 -19.94 -3.89
CA GLY A 253 -12.05 -20.28 -5.20
C GLY A 253 -13.49 -19.79 -5.46
N THR A 254 -13.91 -18.70 -4.81
CA THR A 254 -15.18 -18.01 -5.12
C THR A 254 -15.06 -17.23 -6.42
N CYS A 255 -13.94 -16.52 -6.66
CA CYS A 255 -13.69 -15.79 -7.89
C CYS A 255 -12.44 -16.33 -8.60
N ALA A 256 -12.41 -16.14 -9.93
CA ALA A 256 -11.32 -16.58 -10.77
C ALA A 256 -10.19 -15.56 -10.91
N PHE A 257 -10.52 -14.27 -10.88
CA PHE A 257 -9.57 -13.18 -11.05
C PHE A 257 -9.58 -12.22 -9.87
N LEU A 258 -8.39 -11.71 -9.52
CA LEU A 258 -8.18 -10.72 -8.49
C LEU A 258 -7.05 -9.77 -8.93
N ASP A 259 -7.34 -8.47 -9.11
CA ASP A 259 -6.30 -7.46 -9.29
C ASP A 259 -5.75 -7.08 -7.91
N GLN A 260 -4.49 -7.38 -7.65
CA GLN A 260 -3.90 -7.08 -6.34
C GLN A 260 -2.39 -6.88 -6.41
N ASP A 261 -1.88 -6.26 -5.36
CA ASP A 261 -0.47 -6.02 -5.11
C ASP A 261 0.22 -7.33 -4.66
N PRO A 262 1.56 -7.38 -4.67
CA PRO A 262 2.30 -8.58 -4.26
C PRO A 262 2.06 -8.97 -2.79
N ASP A 263 1.56 -8.07 -1.94
CA ASP A 263 1.23 -8.36 -0.54
C ASP A 263 0.15 -9.46 -0.39
N ALA A 264 -0.78 -9.56 -1.34
CA ALA A 264 -1.77 -10.63 -1.37
C ALA A 264 -1.15 -12.02 -1.64
N LEU A 265 0.00 -12.07 -2.29
CA LEU A 265 0.66 -13.32 -2.64
C LEU A 265 0.95 -14.18 -1.41
N ILE A 266 1.40 -13.57 -0.32
CA ILE A 266 1.73 -14.29 0.92
C ILE A 266 0.51 -15.01 1.45
N ALA A 267 -0.62 -14.31 1.63
CA ALA A 267 -1.85 -14.89 2.14
C ALA A 267 -2.46 -15.95 1.21
N ILE A 268 -2.31 -15.77 -0.11
CA ILE A 268 -2.77 -16.72 -1.12
C ILE A 268 -1.90 -17.98 -1.11
N ALA A 269 -0.56 -17.84 -1.10
CA ALA A 269 0.38 -18.95 -1.13
C ALA A 269 0.32 -19.83 0.15
N GLU A 270 -0.09 -19.27 1.27
CA GLU A 270 -0.31 -20.03 2.52
C GLU A 270 -1.57 -20.92 2.47
N ARG A 271 -2.54 -20.61 1.60
CA ARG A 271 -3.87 -21.24 1.56
C ARG A 271 -4.20 -21.96 0.26
N MET A 272 -3.45 -21.69 -0.81
CA MET A 272 -3.58 -22.36 -2.10
C MET A 272 -2.30 -23.08 -2.46
N ASN A 273 -2.45 -24.23 -3.18
CA ASN A 273 -1.28 -24.83 -3.80
C ASN A 273 -0.73 -23.86 -4.88
N LYS A 274 0.58 -23.66 -4.90
CA LYS A 274 1.27 -22.80 -5.87
C LYS A 274 1.00 -23.14 -7.35
N ASP A 275 0.61 -24.39 -7.63
CA ASP A 275 0.27 -24.86 -8.97
C ASP A 275 -1.17 -24.54 -9.37
N ASP A 276 -2.05 -24.14 -8.43
CA ASP A 276 -3.47 -23.88 -8.67
C ASP A 276 -3.77 -22.43 -9.06
N PHE A 277 -2.81 -21.53 -8.91
CA PHE A 277 -2.95 -20.14 -9.32
C PHE A 277 -1.73 -19.63 -10.09
N GLY A 278 -1.84 -18.44 -10.64
CA GLY A 278 -0.74 -17.73 -11.28
C GLY A 278 -0.97 -16.22 -11.17
N VAL A 279 0.05 -15.47 -11.55
CA VAL A 279 0.00 -14.02 -11.68
C VAL A 279 0.39 -13.68 -13.12
N THR A 280 -0.31 -12.74 -13.74
CA THR A 280 -0.10 -12.27 -15.11
C THR A 280 -0.27 -10.75 -15.14
N PRO A 281 0.28 -10.05 -16.15
CA PRO A 281 -0.03 -8.65 -16.37
C PRO A 281 -1.53 -8.36 -16.41
N LEU A 282 -1.90 -7.14 -16.03
CA LEU A 282 -3.28 -6.67 -16.12
C LEU A 282 -3.79 -6.66 -17.57
N PRO A 283 -5.09 -6.93 -17.81
CA PRO A 283 -5.67 -6.89 -19.13
C PRO A 283 -5.62 -5.48 -19.71
N LYS A 284 -5.21 -5.37 -20.96
CA LYS A 284 -5.07 -4.11 -21.69
C LYS A 284 -6.41 -3.56 -22.17
N GLY A 285 -6.50 -2.25 -22.21
CA GLY A 285 -7.62 -1.52 -22.81
C GLY A 285 -7.66 -1.60 -24.34
N PRO A 286 -8.61 -0.90 -24.98
CA PRO A 286 -8.81 -0.92 -26.43
C PRO A 286 -7.62 -0.40 -27.25
N ASP A 287 -6.80 0.48 -26.68
CA ASP A 287 -5.58 1.02 -27.31
C ASP A 287 -4.35 0.09 -27.18
N GLY A 288 -4.51 -1.07 -26.54
CA GLY A 288 -3.45 -2.05 -26.31
C GLY A 288 -2.54 -1.74 -25.14
N LYS A 289 -2.92 -0.79 -24.26
CA LYS A 289 -2.16 -0.44 -23.05
C LYS A 289 -2.89 -0.84 -21.78
N SER A 290 -2.11 -1.00 -20.71
CA SER A 290 -2.60 -1.11 -19.33
C SER A 290 -1.93 -0.06 -18.43
N PHE A 291 -2.65 0.35 -17.39
CA PHE A 291 -2.20 1.40 -16.46
C PHE A 291 -2.30 0.90 -15.00
N PRO A 292 -1.45 -0.07 -14.60
CA PRO A 292 -1.43 -0.55 -13.23
C PRO A 292 -1.11 0.59 -12.27
N THR A 293 -1.82 0.66 -11.16
CA THR A 293 -1.44 1.59 -10.10
C THR A 293 -0.16 1.08 -9.43
N ILE A 294 0.76 2.00 -9.19
CA ILE A 294 1.92 1.80 -8.33
C ILE A 294 1.73 2.63 -7.08
N GLY A 295 1.77 1.97 -5.93
CA GLY A 295 1.75 2.59 -4.62
C GLY A 295 3.06 2.36 -3.89
N TYR A 296 3.25 3.02 -2.78
CA TYR A 296 4.41 2.82 -1.91
C TYR A 296 4.00 3.05 -0.45
N GLY A 297 4.75 2.46 0.43
CA GLY A 297 4.64 2.68 1.86
C GLY A 297 6.02 2.89 2.45
N GLY A 298 6.07 3.49 3.60
CA GLY A 298 7.34 3.77 4.25
C GLY A 298 7.16 4.20 5.71
N TRP A 299 8.24 4.65 6.31
CA TRP A 299 8.25 5.10 7.69
C TRP A 299 8.39 6.61 7.73
N SER A 300 7.49 7.26 8.45
CA SER A 300 7.50 8.71 8.69
C SER A 300 7.70 9.01 10.17
N MET A 301 8.34 10.14 10.47
CA MET A 301 8.49 10.68 11.81
C MET A 301 7.51 11.83 12.01
N PHE A 302 6.79 11.86 13.14
CA PHE A 302 5.94 13.00 13.48
C PHE A 302 6.78 14.14 14.06
N ALA A 303 6.47 15.38 13.64
CA ALA A 303 7.14 16.60 14.10
C ALA A 303 6.99 16.83 15.62
N THR A 304 5.92 16.30 16.20
CA THR A 304 5.64 16.34 17.64
C THR A 304 6.48 15.41 18.48
N SER A 305 7.20 14.45 17.86
CA SER A 305 8.11 13.55 18.60
C SER A 305 9.14 14.34 19.41
N GLN A 306 9.24 14.03 20.69
CA GLN A 306 10.23 14.62 21.59
C GLN A 306 11.57 13.86 21.54
N ASN A 307 11.60 12.71 20.87
CA ASN A 307 12.72 11.79 20.80
C ASN A 307 13.19 11.59 19.35
N LYS A 308 13.37 12.66 18.58
CA LYS A 308 13.60 12.60 17.12
C LYS A 308 14.82 11.75 16.74
N ASP A 309 15.91 11.82 17.49
CA ASP A 309 17.11 11.01 17.20
C ASP A 309 16.86 9.51 17.43
N LEU A 310 16.08 9.14 18.45
CA LEU A 310 15.69 7.75 18.68
C LEU A 310 14.66 7.29 17.65
N SER A 311 13.70 8.15 17.27
CA SER A 311 12.74 7.88 16.21
C SER A 311 13.45 7.64 14.87
N TRP A 312 14.47 8.45 14.54
CA TRP A 312 15.28 8.19 13.36
C TRP A 312 16.05 6.86 13.45
N LYS A 313 16.66 6.54 14.60
CA LYS A 313 17.35 5.25 14.77
C LYS A 313 16.39 4.07 14.60
N LEU A 314 15.13 4.21 15.05
CA LEU A 314 14.08 3.20 14.81
C LEU A 314 13.79 3.08 13.31
N ILE A 315 13.56 4.20 12.61
CA ILE A 315 13.36 4.22 11.15
C ILE A 315 14.58 3.58 10.45
N ALA A 316 15.78 3.97 10.82
CA ALA A 316 17.02 3.43 10.24
C ALA A 316 17.21 1.93 10.51
N THR A 317 16.69 1.39 11.62
CA THR A 317 16.68 -0.05 11.89
C THR A 317 15.65 -0.78 11.03
N LEU A 318 14.44 -0.22 10.90
CA LEU A 318 13.38 -0.75 10.04
C LEU A 318 13.77 -0.74 8.56
N GLU A 319 14.46 0.32 8.12
CA GLU A 319 14.87 0.56 6.74
C GLU A 319 16.30 0.16 6.43
N GLY A 320 17.11 -0.22 7.40
CA GLY A 320 18.44 -0.76 7.15
C GLY A 320 18.34 -2.04 6.28
N PRO A 321 19.42 -2.41 5.55
CA PRO A 321 19.34 -3.51 4.57
C PRO A 321 18.76 -4.81 5.14
N GLU A 322 19.06 -5.14 6.40
CA GLU A 322 18.56 -6.33 7.07
C GLU A 322 17.07 -6.19 7.42
N GLY A 323 16.68 -5.09 8.07
CA GLY A 323 15.29 -4.83 8.48
C GLY A 323 14.34 -4.69 7.28
N ASN A 324 14.77 -3.95 6.27
CA ASN A 324 14.00 -3.75 5.04
C ASN A 324 13.75 -5.06 4.29
N ILE A 325 14.78 -5.91 4.12
CA ILE A 325 14.63 -7.22 3.47
C ILE A 325 13.71 -8.13 4.28
N GLU A 326 13.89 -8.21 5.59
CA GLU A 326 13.01 -9.01 6.47
C GLU A 326 11.56 -8.55 6.37
N TRP A 327 11.33 -7.23 6.43
CA TRP A 327 10.01 -6.62 6.30
C TRP A 327 9.40 -6.88 4.93
N ASN A 328 10.10 -6.55 3.83
CA ASN A 328 9.56 -6.68 2.47
C ASN A 328 9.24 -8.13 2.07
N LYS A 329 10.03 -9.10 2.51
CA LYS A 329 9.70 -10.53 2.30
C LYS A 329 8.40 -10.92 3.00
N ARG A 330 8.12 -10.35 4.18
CA ARG A 330 6.88 -10.61 4.91
C ARG A 330 5.67 -9.93 4.29
N ILE A 331 5.82 -8.69 3.84
CA ILE A 331 4.71 -7.91 3.29
C ILE A 331 4.50 -8.13 1.79
N GLY A 332 5.46 -8.76 1.10
CA GLY A 332 5.40 -9.00 -0.35
C GLY A 332 5.69 -7.75 -1.19
N ALA A 333 6.16 -6.64 -0.61
CA ALA A 333 6.47 -5.43 -1.39
C ALA A 333 7.69 -5.65 -2.30
N LEU A 334 7.72 -4.96 -3.43
CA LEU A 334 8.90 -4.89 -4.28
C LEU A 334 9.96 -4.00 -3.60
N PRO A 335 11.25 -4.38 -3.66
CA PRO A 335 12.26 -3.83 -2.78
C PRO A 335 12.64 -2.37 -3.08
N ALA A 336 12.95 -1.60 -2.04
CA ALA A 336 13.53 -0.26 -2.13
C ALA A 336 15.06 -0.26 -2.33
N TYR A 337 15.74 -1.37 -2.02
CA TYR A 337 17.19 -1.52 -2.13
C TYR A 337 17.60 -2.15 -3.46
N LYS A 338 18.63 -1.61 -4.12
CA LYS A 338 19.22 -2.16 -5.35
C LYS A 338 19.68 -3.61 -5.20
N ALA A 339 20.29 -3.96 -4.06
CA ALA A 339 20.80 -5.31 -3.82
C ALA A 339 19.68 -6.33 -3.65
N ALA A 340 18.52 -5.94 -3.12
CA ALA A 340 17.39 -6.82 -2.85
C ALA A 340 16.73 -7.36 -4.14
N GLU A 341 16.86 -6.68 -5.28
CA GLU A 341 16.40 -7.17 -6.60
C GLU A 341 17.05 -8.52 -6.98
N ASN A 342 18.22 -8.82 -6.39
CA ASN A 342 18.94 -10.07 -6.62
C ASN A 342 18.61 -11.17 -5.59
N ASP A 343 17.79 -10.90 -4.61
CA ASP A 343 17.41 -11.88 -3.59
C ASP A 343 16.59 -13.04 -4.25
N PRO A 344 16.89 -14.32 -3.92
CA PRO A 344 16.16 -15.47 -4.46
C PRO A 344 14.65 -15.42 -4.24
N PHE A 345 14.17 -14.74 -3.21
CA PHE A 345 12.75 -14.57 -2.95
C PHE A 345 12.03 -13.88 -4.13
N TYR A 346 12.60 -12.80 -4.66
CA TYR A 346 12.02 -12.06 -5.78
C TYR A 346 12.24 -12.71 -7.15
N LYS A 347 13.17 -13.68 -7.25
CA LYS A 347 13.41 -14.46 -8.46
C LYS A 347 12.50 -15.68 -8.61
N GLY A 348 11.61 -15.93 -7.65
CA GLY A 348 10.65 -17.03 -7.70
C GLY A 348 9.60 -16.83 -8.80
N ASP A 349 9.11 -17.92 -9.39
CA ASP A 349 8.08 -17.92 -10.44
C ASP A 349 6.82 -17.16 -10.03
N GLN A 350 6.55 -17.06 -8.76
CA GLN A 350 5.42 -16.35 -8.19
C GLN A 350 5.45 -14.83 -8.41
N PHE A 351 6.65 -14.23 -8.61
CA PHE A 351 6.80 -12.80 -8.93
C PHE A 351 6.86 -12.52 -10.44
N LYS A 352 6.91 -13.57 -11.26
CA LYS A 352 7.11 -13.46 -12.71
C LYS A 352 6.10 -12.52 -13.37
N GLY A 353 4.81 -12.58 -13.00
CA GLY A 353 3.77 -11.73 -13.59
C GLY A 353 4.03 -10.24 -13.39
N TRP A 354 4.53 -9.83 -12.23
CA TRP A 354 4.89 -8.42 -11.99
C TRP A 354 6.11 -7.97 -12.79
N PHE A 355 7.12 -8.83 -12.93
CA PHE A 355 8.28 -8.50 -13.76
C PHE A 355 7.96 -8.50 -15.26
N GLU A 356 7.08 -9.39 -15.73
CA GLU A 356 6.55 -9.35 -17.10
C GLU A 356 5.77 -8.06 -17.35
N GLU A 357 4.96 -7.62 -16.37
CA GLU A 357 4.21 -6.36 -16.45
C GLU A 357 5.14 -5.15 -16.54
N LEU A 358 6.17 -5.09 -15.70
CA LEU A 358 7.18 -4.02 -15.73
C LEU A 358 8.02 -4.02 -17.03
N ALA A 359 8.22 -5.18 -17.64
CA ALA A 359 9.00 -5.31 -18.87
C ALA A 359 8.18 -5.00 -20.15
N ASP A 360 6.84 -4.98 -20.07
CA ASP A 360 5.99 -4.70 -21.22
C ASP A 360 5.97 -3.19 -21.53
N PRO A 361 6.42 -2.74 -22.73
CA PRO A 361 6.43 -1.32 -23.09
C PRO A 361 5.03 -0.70 -23.21
N ASN A 362 3.97 -1.52 -23.24
CA ASN A 362 2.59 -1.07 -23.27
C ASN A 362 1.95 -1.06 -21.87
N THR A 363 2.69 -1.37 -20.85
CA THR A 363 2.29 -1.17 -19.45
C THR A 363 2.87 0.16 -18.95
N VAL A 364 2.02 1.00 -18.43
CA VAL A 364 2.38 2.34 -17.92
C VAL A 364 2.05 2.41 -16.42
N PRO A 365 3.00 2.05 -15.53
CA PRO A 365 2.77 2.18 -14.09
C PRO A 365 2.39 3.61 -13.72
N THR A 366 1.30 3.74 -12.97
CA THR A 366 0.65 5.03 -12.75
C THR A 366 0.58 5.33 -11.27
N VAL A 367 1.15 6.45 -10.85
CA VAL A 367 0.98 7.00 -9.50
C VAL A 367 -0.32 7.80 -9.48
N MET A 368 -1.18 7.54 -8.50
CA MET A 368 -2.36 8.37 -8.26
C MET A 368 -1.95 9.77 -7.79
N PRO A 369 -2.82 10.79 -7.86
CA PRO A 369 -2.47 12.17 -7.49
C PRO A 369 -2.35 12.34 -5.96
N THR A 370 -1.48 11.55 -5.34
CA THR A 370 -1.24 11.49 -3.89
C THR A 370 -0.62 12.77 -3.32
N TYR A 371 -0.08 13.63 -4.18
CA TYR A 371 0.42 14.95 -3.80
C TYR A 371 -0.70 15.91 -3.36
N LEU A 372 -1.95 15.64 -3.71
CA LEU A 372 -3.10 16.43 -3.26
C LEU A 372 -3.42 16.10 -1.81
N GLU A 373 -3.53 17.12 -0.97
CA GLU A 373 -3.88 16.96 0.45
C GLU A 373 -5.22 16.25 0.65
N GLU A 374 -6.20 16.59 -0.18
CA GLU A 374 -7.54 16.04 -0.14
C GLU A 374 -7.65 14.61 -0.69
N PHE A 375 -6.59 14.08 -1.29
CA PHE A 375 -6.64 12.76 -1.93
C PHE A 375 -6.88 11.62 -0.94
N ALA A 376 -6.37 11.74 0.28
CA ALA A 376 -6.63 10.76 1.34
C ALA A 376 -8.13 10.63 1.62
N PHE A 377 -8.84 11.74 1.80
CA PHE A 377 -10.29 11.73 2.01
C PHE A 377 -11.05 11.25 0.76
N PHE A 378 -10.62 11.70 -0.43
CA PHE A 378 -11.19 11.22 -1.68
C PHE A 378 -11.15 9.70 -1.76
N LYS A 379 -9.98 9.10 -1.58
CA LYS A 379 -9.74 7.67 -1.72
C LYS A 379 -10.44 6.84 -0.64
N ASP A 380 -10.26 7.22 0.63
CA ASP A 380 -10.64 6.38 1.76
C ASP A 380 -12.03 6.71 2.34
N SER A 381 -12.76 7.65 1.72
CA SER A 381 -14.12 8.01 2.13
C SER A 381 -15.05 8.25 0.94
N LEU A 382 -14.82 9.31 0.17
CA LEU A 382 -15.75 9.74 -0.89
C LEU A 382 -15.88 8.67 -1.99
N ALA A 383 -14.76 8.20 -2.52
CA ALA A 383 -14.74 7.23 -3.61
C ALA A 383 -15.37 5.89 -3.20
N ILE A 384 -15.16 5.42 -1.97
CA ILE A 384 -15.81 4.21 -1.46
C ILE A 384 -17.31 4.38 -1.48
N LYS A 385 -17.81 5.44 -0.85
CA LYS A 385 -19.26 5.71 -0.77
C LYS A 385 -19.91 5.81 -2.14
N THR A 386 -19.33 6.60 -3.03
CA THR A 386 -19.95 6.89 -4.33
C THR A 386 -19.82 5.72 -5.30
N SER A 387 -18.72 4.96 -5.29
CA SER A 387 -18.63 3.73 -6.08
C SER A 387 -19.63 2.67 -5.63
N GLN A 388 -19.84 2.50 -4.32
CA GLN A 388 -20.89 1.61 -3.80
C GLN A 388 -22.29 2.02 -4.29
N GLN A 389 -22.60 3.31 -4.26
CA GLN A 389 -23.87 3.83 -4.79
C GLN A 389 -24.05 3.52 -6.28
N ALA A 390 -22.98 3.64 -7.09
CA ALA A 390 -23.05 3.29 -8.51
C ALA A 390 -23.21 1.78 -8.74
N LEU A 391 -22.52 0.93 -7.97
CA LEU A 391 -22.69 -0.52 -8.03
C LEU A 391 -24.12 -0.94 -7.69
N LEU A 392 -24.71 -0.35 -6.66
CA LEU A 392 -26.08 -0.62 -6.23
C LEU A 392 -27.13 0.00 -7.16
N GLY A 393 -26.73 0.97 -8.00
CA GLY A 393 -27.63 1.64 -8.95
C GLY A 393 -28.34 2.88 -8.40
N ASP A 394 -27.89 3.38 -7.25
CA ASP A 394 -28.41 4.61 -6.63
C ASP A 394 -27.97 5.87 -7.41
N ILE A 395 -26.82 5.82 -8.08
CA ILE A 395 -26.35 6.84 -9.01
C ILE A 395 -25.90 6.19 -10.32
N SER A 396 -25.88 6.95 -11.41
CA SER A 396 -25.36 6.46 -12.69
C SER A 396 -23.83 6.45 -12.72
N PRO A 397 -23.18 5.66 -13.61
CA PRO A 397 -21.74 5.75 -13.86
C PRO A 397 -21.27 7.16 -14.21
N LYS A 398 -22.08 7.91 -14.95
CA LYS A 398 -21.82 9.31 -15.29
C LYS A 398 -21.85 10.22 -14.07
N ASP A 399 -22.85 10.09 -13.20
CA ASP A 399 -22.94 10.87 -11.96
C ASP A 399 -21.73 10.58 -11.05
N LEU A 400 -21.26 9.32 -11.01
CA LEU A 400 -20.04 8.95 -10.29
C LEU A 400 -18.81 9.65 -10.87
N ALA A 401 -18.63 9.60 -12.19
CA ALA A 401 -17.53 10.23 -12.89
C ALA A 401 -17.51 11.76 -12.66
N ASP A 402 -18.67 12.41 -12.77
CA ASP A 402 -18.83 13.85 -12.53
C ASP A 402 -18.48 14.23 -11.08
N GLN A 403 -18.96 13.47 -10.08
CA GLN A 403 -18.65 13.71 -8.66
C GLN A 403 -17.14 13.59 -8.37
N TRP A 404 -16.48 12.61 -8.96
CA TRP A 404 -15.04 12.43 -8.80
C TRP A 404 -14.26 13.55 -9.49
N ALA A 405 -14.66 13.91 -10.72
CA ALA A 405 -14.03 14.99 -11.46
C ALA A 405 -14.16 16.33 -10.74
N ASP A 406 -15.36 16.66 -10.25
CA ASP A 406 -15.62 17.89 -9.51
C ASP A 406 -14.79 17.99 -8.23
N TYR A 407 -14.69 16.90 -7.49
CA TYR A 407 -13.89 16.86 -6.26
C TYR A 407 -12.41 17.06 -6.53
N LEU A 408 -11.86 16.28 -7.47
CA LEU A 408 -10.43 16.35 -7.81
C LEU A 408 -10.05 17.70 -8.47
N THR A 409 -10.93 18.26 -9.30
CA THR A 409 -10.72 19.62 -9.86
C THR A 409 -10.60 20.65 -8.75
N LYS A 410 -11.49 20.62 -7.76
CA LYS A 410 -11.44 21.55 -6.62
C LYS A 410 -10.19 21.34 -5.77
N ALA A 411 -9.75 20.10 -5.61
CA ALA A 411 -8.52 19.79 -4.88
C ALA A 411 -7.27 20.27 -5.61
N GLN A 412 -7.22 20.14 -6.95
CA GLN A 412 -6.10 20.58 -7.78
C GLN A 412 -5.97 22.10 -7.86
N GLN A 413 -7.06 22.83 -7.69
CA GLN A 413 -7.10 24.31 -7.82
C GLN A 413 -6.83 25.05 -6.49
N LYS A 414 -6.65 24.33 -5.38
CA LYS A 414 -6.24 24.91 -4.09
C LYS A 414 -4.74 25.14 -4.02
#